data_256503b6d7b94faab754975ee8d291a3
#
_entry.id   256503b6d7b94faab754975ee8d291a3
#
_cell.length_a   1.000
_cell.length_b   1.000
_cell.length_c   1.000
_cell.angle_alpha   90.00
_cell.angle_beta   90.00
_cell.angle_gamma   90.00
#
_symmetry.space_group_name_H-M   'P 1'
#
loop_
_entity.id
_entity.type
_entity.pdbx_description
1 polymer ?
#
loop_
_entity_poly.entity_id
_entity_poly.type
_entity_poly.pdbx_seq_one_letter_code
_entity_poly.pdbx_strand_id
1 'polypeptide(L)'
;EYIIHSAQSVKKTFGDKYVVKGNSSMLSSDVIPELLEQIKEEFPNFNELTVFILSLQIDDIKRVLSKFRVFHENWISEKKLYEKSKGKSMFDEVIHTLEKNNSTYVSDDALWFKSKERGDEKDRVLIRDNNDPTYFASDVAYHKFKFDRKFDRLVNIWGADHHGYIPRIKGALDALGLKGDLLETIIIQFVSLNRSGKTVSMSTRKGDFVSLNELIDEVGIDASRFFFLARKSDQALEFDVELALKKDKNNPVYYIQYAHARICSLLKEVEKRDFVIDSENGLKNLNLITGEQELSLINEI
;
A
#
# COMPACT_ATOMS: atom_id res chain seq x y z
N GLU A 1 -16.76 -10.24 -6.10
CA GLU A 1 -17.26 -9.17 -7.01
C GLU A 1 -16.23 -8.74 -8.04
N TYR A 2 -14.98 -8.40 -7.66
CA TYR A 2 -13.96 -7.94 -8.62
C TYR A 2 -13.62 -8.95 -9.72
N ILE A 3 -13.64 -10.26 -9.43
CA ILE A 3 -13.42 -11.31 -10.43
C ILE A 3 -14.54 -11.29 -11.48
N ILE A 4 -15.79 -11.17 -11.05
CA ILE A 4 -16.96 -11.10 -11.94
C ILE A 4 -16.87 -9.85 -12.81
N HIS A 5 -16.51 -8.72 -12.25
CA HIS A 5 -16.32 -7.47 -13.00
C HIS A 5 -15.21 -7.58 -14.03
N SER A 6 -14.07 -8.18 -13.66
CA SER A 6 -12.97 -8.45 -14.60
C SER A 6 -13.41 -9.38 -15.74
N ALA A 7 -14.14 -10.46 -15.44
CA ALA A 7 -14.65 -11.39 -16.44
C ALA A 7 -15.64 -10.70 -17.41
N GLN A 8 -16.54 -9.85 -16.91
CA GLN A 8 -17.46 -9.06 -17.72
C GLN A 8 -16.72 -8.08 -18.63
N SER A 9 -15.68 -7.43 -18.11
CA SER A 9 -14.84 -6.50 -18.87
C SER A 9 -14.05 -7.21 -19.96
N VAL A 10 -13.51 -8.39 -19.68
CA VAL A 10 -12.86 -9.26 -20.67
C VAL A 10 -13.85 -9.64 -21.78
N LYS A 11 -15.04 -10.10 -21.42
CA LYS A 11 -16.08 -10.48 -22.39
C LYS A 11 -16.51 -9.30 -23.24
N LYS A 12 -16.64 -8.11 -22.65
CA LYS A 12 -16.99 -6.88 -23.37
C LYS A 12 -15.91 -6.46 -24.38
N THR A 13 -14.64 -6.63 -24.03
CA THR A 13 -13.50 -6.15 -24.85
C THR A 13 -13.11 -7.18 -25.91
N PHE A 14 -13.11 -8.45 -25.56
CA PHE A 14 -12.57 -9.53 -26.42
C PHE A 14 -13.65 -10.48 -26.95
N GLY A 15 -14.93 -10.26 -26.61
CA GLY A 15 -16.02 -11.19 -26.96
C GLY A 15 -15.81 -12.57 -26.30
N ASP A 16 -16.02 -13.62 -27.08
CA ASP A 16 -15.85 -14.99 -26.59
C ASP A 16 -14.44 -15.57 -26.79
N LYS A 17 -13.46 -14.71 -27.17
CA LYS A 17 -12.05 -15.12 -27.45
C LYS A 17 -11.41 -15.90 -26.31
N TYR A 18 -11.75 -15.60 -25.05
CA TYR A 18 -11.21 -16.22 -23.86
C TYR A 18 -12.26 -16.99 -23.04
N VAL A 19 -13.35 -17.41 -23.67
CA VAL A 19 -14.38 -18.22 -23.02
C VAL A 19 -14.03 -19.69 -23.12
N VAL A 20 -13.66 -20.29 -21.99
CA VAL A 20 -13.42 -21.73 -21.89
C VAL A 20 -14.75 -22.43 -21.60
N LYS A 21 -15.12 -23.40 -22.42
CA LYS A 21 -16.28 -24.27 -22.18
C LYS A 21 -15.85 -25.39 -21.24
N GLY A 22 -16.05 -25.20 -19.94
CA GLY A 22 -15.69 -26.17 -18.90
C GLY A 22 -16.73 -26.27 -17.80
N ASN A 23 -16.68 -27.36 -17.05
CA ASN A 23 -17.58 -27.61 -15.94
C ASN A 23 -17.00 -26.95 -14.68
N SER A 24 -17.75 -26.06 -14.02
CA SER A 24 -17.33 -25.30 -12.83
C SER A 24 -16.99 -26.14 -11.58
N SER A 25 -17.21 -27.46 -11.63
CA SER A 25 -16.93 -28.38 -10.52
C SER A 25 -15.45 -28.82 -10.39
N MET A 26 -14.56 -28.37 -11.29
CA MET A 26 -13.15 -28.78 -11.33
C MET A 26 -12.15 -27.78 -10.76
N LEU A 27 -12.58 -26.73 -10.10
CA LEU A 27 -11.67 -25.69 -9.56
C LEU A 27 -11.26 -26.00 -8.11
N SER A 28 -10.53 -27.09 -7.89
CA SER A 28 -9.74 -27.26 -6.65
C SER A 28 -8.36 -26.61 -6.82
N SER A 29 -7.76 -26.16 -5.72
CA SER A 29 -6.43 -25.54 -5.71
C SER A 29 -5.33 -26.36 -6.37
N ASP A 30 -5.50 -27.68 -6.39
CA ASP A 30 -4.51 -28.63 -6.88
C ASP A 30 -4.53 -28.76 -8.42
N VAL A 31 -5.63 -28.36 -9.06
CA VAL A 31 -5.84 -28.45 -10.52
C VAL A 31 -5.48 -27.12 -11.23
N ILE A 32 -5.35 -26.02 -10.49
CA ILE A 32 -5.08 -24.69 -11.07
C ILE A 32 -3.79 -24.63 -11.90
N PRO A 33 -2.65 -25.20 -11.49
CA PRO A 33 -1.43 -25.16 -12.29
C PRO A 33 -1.58 -25.86 -13.65
N GLU A 34 -2.16 -27.06 -13.67
CA GLU A 34 -2.40 -27.81 -14.91
C GLU A 34 -3.39 -27.09 -15.84
N LEU A 35 -4.43 -26.50 -15.26
CA LEU A 35 -5.41 -25.72 -15.99
C LEU A 35 -4.79 -24.44 -16.60
N LEU A 36 -3.88 -23.80 -15.90
CA LEU A 36 -3.16 -22.61 -16.39
C LEU A 36 -2.25 -22.96 -17.59
N GLU A 37 -1.57 -24.09 -17.56
CA GLU A 37 -0.76 -24.54 -18.69
C GLU A 37 -1.64 -24.88 -19.90
N GLN A 38 -2.74 -25.59 -19.71
CA GLN A 38 -3.72 -25.87 -20.77
C GLN A 38 -4.29 -24.57 -21.37
N ILE A 39 -4.63 -23.57 -20.53
CA ILE A 39 -5.11 -22.27 -20.99
C ILE A 39 -4.03 -21.54 -21.80
N LYS A 40 -2.78 -21.59 -21.39
CA LYS A 40 -1.67 -20.98 -22.15
C LYS A 40 -1.47 -21.64 -23.51
N GLU A 41 -1.61 -22.96 -23.60
CA GLU A 41 -1.54 -23.70 -24.86
C GLU A 41 -2.72 -23.39 -25.78
N GLU A 42 -3.94 -23.33 -25.24
CA GLU A 42 -5.17 -23.06 -26.00
C GLU A 42 -5.25 -21.59 -26.45
N PHE A 43 -4.67 -20.66 -25.67
CA PHE A 43 -4.67 -19.22 -25.96
C PHE A 43 -3.26 -18.66 -26.10
N PRO A 44 -2.66 -18.68 -27.30
CA PRO A 44 -1.30 -18.16 -27.55
C PRO A 44 -1.11 -16.70 -27.12
N ASN A 45 -2.19 -15.94 -27.01
CA ASN A 45 -2.19 -14.53 -26.57
C ASN A 45 -2.60 -14.36 -25.10
N PHE A 46 -2.40 -15.39 -24.24
CA PHE A 46 -2.72 -15.32 -22.81
C PHE A 46 -2.06 -14.12 -22.09
N ASN A 47 -0.88 -13.71 -22.55
CA ASN A 47 -0.22 -12.50 -22.03
C ASN A 47 -1.06 -11.24 -22.24
N GLU A 48 -1.79 -11.12 -23.34
CA GLU A 48 -2.68 -9.98 -23.60
C GLU A 48 -3.81 -9.92 -22.57
N LEU A 49 -4.42 -11.07 -22.27
CA LEU A 49 -5.46 -11.19 -21.26
C LEU A 49 -4.93 -10.84 -19.88
N THR A 50 -3.77 -11.37 -19.50
CA THR A 50 -3.13 -11.09 -18.21
C THR A 50 -2.83 -9.60 -18.04
N VAL A 51 -2.26 -8.96 -19.05
CA VAL A 51 -1.96 -7.52 -19.02
C VAL A 51 -3.24 -6.71 -18.92
N PHE A 52 -4.29 -7.07 -19.64
CA PHE A 52 -5.57 -6.39 -19.58
C PHE A 52 -6.22 -6.49 -18.20
N ILE A 53 -6.30 -7.70 -17.61
CA ILE A 53 -6.86 -7.90 -16.28
C ILE A 53 -6.04 -7.15 -15.23
N LEU A 54 -4.69 -7.20 -15.30
CA LEU A 54 -3.82 -6.47 -14.41
C LEU A 54 -4.07 -4.94 -14.52
N SER A 55 -4.24 -4.41 -15.73
CA SER A 55 -4.54 -2.99 -15.91
C SER A 55 -5.85 -2.59 -15.22
N LEU A 56 -6.90 -3.40 -15.34
CA LEU A 56 -8.18 -3.15 -14.67
C LEU A 56 -8.01 -3.08 -13.14
N GLN A 57 -7.23 -4.01 -12.56
CA GLN A 57 -6.99 -4.03 -11.12
C GLN A 57 -6.18 -2.80 -10.67
N ILE A 58 -5.13 -2.46 -11.41
CA ILE A 58 -4.30 -1.28 -11.11
C ILE A 58 -5.12 0.01 -11.21
N ASP A 59 -5.97 0.13 -12.23
CA ASP A 59 -6.82 1.32 -12.41
C ASP A 59 -7.85 1.44 -11.28
N ASP A 60 -8.42 0.32 -10.82
CA ASP A 60 -9.32 0.30 -9.67
C ASP A 60 -8.59 0.71 -8.38
N ILE A 61 -7.41 0.17 -8.12
CA ILE A 61 -6.56 0.57 -6.98
C ILE A 61 -6.25 2.07 -7.04
N LYS A 62 -5.82 2.58 -8.20
CA LYS A 62 -5.53 4.01 -8.37
C LYS A 62 -6.77 4.87 -8.12
N ARG A 63 -7.92 4.44 -8.60
CA ARG A 63 -9.20 5.13 -8.40
C ARG A 63 -9.55 5.22 -6.91
N VAL A 64 -9.46 4.11 -6.17
CA VAL A 64 -9.76 4.07 -4.74
C VAL A 64 -8.76 4.91 -3.95
N LEU A 65 -7.46 4.79 -4.23
CA LEU A 65 -6.42 5.60 -3.59
C LEU A 65 -6.62 7.10 -3.88
N SER A 66 -6.93 7.46 -5.12
CA SER A 66 -7.23 8.85 -5.48
C SER A 66 -8.45 9.38 -4.73
N LYS A 67 -9.53 8.59 -4.62
CA LYS A 67 -10.69 8.89 -3.79
C LYS A 67 -10.29 9.09 -2.33
N PHE A 68 -9.33 8.30 -1.83
CA PHE A 68 -8.77 8.44 -0.48
C PHE A 68 -7.73 9.57 -0.36
N ARG A 69 -7.47 10.35 -1.43
CA ARG A 69 -6.47 11.42 -1.54
C ARG A 69 -5.03 10.93 -1.27
N VAL A 70 -4.72 9.73 -1.74
CA VAL A 70 -3.37 9.14 -1.73
C VAL A 70 -2.91 8.96 -3.16
N PHE A 71 -1.80 9.57 -3.53
CA PHE A 71 -1.29 9.59 -4.89
C PHE A 71 0.12 9.02 -4.93
N HIS A 72 0.35 8.12 -5.87
CA HIS A 72 1.66 7.56 -6.14
C HIS A 72 2.13 8.01 -7.53
N GLU A 73 3.30 8.60 -7.60
CA GLU A 73 3.87 9.08 -8.87
C GLU A 73 4.41 7.93 -9.71
N ASN A 74 4.97 6.90 -9.07
CA ASN A 74 5.62 5.79 -9.75
C ASN A 74 4.99 4.46 -9.38
N TRP A 75 4.58 3.72 -10.40
CA TRP A 75 4.07 2.36 -10.31
C TRP A 75 5.07 1.43 -10.99
N ILE A 76 5.65 0.51 -10.24
CA ILE A 76 6.70 -0.39 -10.72
C ILE A 76 6.12 -1.79 -10.85
N SER A 77 6.28 -2.37 -12.04
CA SER A 77 6.00 -3.79 -12.26
C SER A 77 7.21 -4.62 -11.89
N GLU A 78 7.03 -5.68 -11.10
CA GLU A 78 8.09 -6.64 -10.78
C GLU A 78 8.73 -7.23 -12.03
N LYS A 79 7.97 -7.42 -13.11
CA LYS A 79 8.47 -7.90 -14.41
C LYS A 79 9.67 -7.09 -14.92
N LYS A 80 9.73 -5.77 -14.64
CA LYS A 80 10.86 -4.92 -15.04
C LYS A 80 12.18 -5.34 -14.44
N LEU A 81 12.17 -6.00 -13.28
CA LEU A 81 13.39 -6.47 -12.61
C LEU A 81 14.08 -7.58 -13.42
N TYR A 82 13.31 -8.30 -14.23
CA TYR A 82 13.74 -9.42 -15.05
C TYR A 82 13.95 -9.07 -16.53
N GLU A 83 13.55 -7.87 -16.95
CA GLU A 83 13.76 -7.41 -18.33
C GLU A 83 15.25 -7.21 -18.60
N LYS A 84 15.75 -7.89 -19.65
CA LYS A 84 17.15 -7.81 -20.02
C LYS A 84 17.44 -6.55 -20.81
N SER A 85 18.39 -5.76 -20.34
CA SER A 85 19.00 -4.65 -21.07
C SER A 85 20.47 -4.97 -21.27
N LYS A 86 20.96 -4.95 -22.53
CA LYS A 86 22.33 -5.32 -22.87
C LYS A 86 22.74 -6.73 -22.39
N GLY A 87 21.79 -7.66 -22.39
CA GLY A 87 22.01 -9.07 -22.04
C GLY A 87 21.90 -9.42 -20.55
N LYS A 88 21.73 -8.44 -19.67
CA LYS A 88 21.54 -8.65 -18.22
C LYS A 88 20.28 -7.95 -17.73
N SER A 89 19.58 -8.58 -16.80
CA SER A 89 18.51 -7.97 -16.04
C SER A 89 19.06 -7.37 -14.74
N MET A 90 18.26 -6.53 -14.08
CA MET A 90 18.59 -6.03 -12.76
C MET A 90 18.69 -7.17 -11.73
N PHE A 91 17.82 -8.16 -11.86
CA PHE A 91 17.87 -9.36 -11.04
C PHE A 91 19.21 -10.11 -11.23
N ASP A 92 19.64 -10.35 -12.49
CA ASP A 92 20.93 -10.99 -12.78
C ASP A 92 22.11 -10.22 -12.17
N GLU A 93 22.08 -8.88 -12.22
CA GLU A 93 23.13 -8.03 -11.63
C GLU A 93 23.20 -8.18 -10.10
N VAL A 94 22.04 -8.28 -9.43
CA VAL A 94 21.95 -8.48 -7.99
C VAL A 94 22.55 -9.83 -7.60
N ILE A 95 22.10 -10.90 -8.26
CA ILE A 95 22.60 -12.26 -7.97
C ILE A 95 24.12 -12.30 -8.18
N HIS A 96 24.61 -11.83 -9.32
CA HIS A 96 26.04 -11.79 -9.61
C HIS A 96 26.83 -10.99 -8.56
N THR A 97 26.30 -9.87 -8.08
CA THR A 97 26.97 -9.06 -7.06
C THR A 97 27.03 -9.77 -5.72
N LEU A 98 25.97 -10.44 -5.30
CA LEU A 98 25.92 -11.23 -4.07
C LEU A 98 26.91 -12.41 -4.12
N GLU A 99 27.01 -13.10 -5.25
CA GLU A 99 27.97 -14.18 -5.49
C GLU A 99 29.42 -13.66 -5.43
N LYS A 100 29.70 -12.58 -6.15
CA LYS A 100 31.03 -11.92 -6.16
C LYS A 100 31.47 -11.50 -4.75
N ASN A 101 30.55 -11.08 -3.92
CA ASN A 101 30.80 -10.66 -2.55
C ASN A 101 30.79 -11.83 -1.54
N ASN A 102 30.85 -13.10 -2.03
CA ASN A 102 30.80 -14.31 -1.22
C ASN A 102 29.65 -14.37 -0.21
N SER A 103 28.53 -13.75 -0.54
CA SER A 103 27.33 -13.66 0.31
C SER A 103 26.30 -14.76 0.03
N THR A 104 26.65 -15.69 -0.87
CA THR A 104 25.80 -16.81 -1.28
C THR A 104 26.53 -18.15 -1.19
N TYR A 105 25.76 -19.22 -1.24
CA TYR A 105 26.25 -20.60 -1.42
C TYR A 105 25.18 -21.46 -2.09
N VAL A 106 25.56 -22.60 -2.66
CA VAL A 106 24.63 -23.57 -3.25
C VAL A 106 24.46 -24.74 -2.28
N SER A 107 23.22 -25.12 -2.02
CA SER A 107 22.83 -26.34 -1.28
C SER A 107 21.53 -26.87 -1.83
N ASP A 108 21.45 -28.20 -2.02
CA ASP A 108 20.26 -28.86 -2.55
C ASP A 108 19.74 -28.26 -3.85
N ASP A 109 20.67 -28.02 -4.79
CA ASP A 109 20.44 -27.39 -6.10
C ASP A 109 19.80 -25.99 -6.06
N ALA A 110 19.68 -25.38 -4.87
CA ALA A 110 19.18 -24.03 -4.66
C ALA A 110 20.30 -23.05 -4.32
N LEU A 111 20.16 -21.79 -4.73
CA LEU A 111 21.06 -20.70 -4.36
C LEU A 111 20.58 -20.02 -3.08
N TRP A 112 21.43 -20.00 -2.07
CA TRP A 112 21.11 -19.45 -0.75
C TRP A 112 21.89 -18.18 -0.48
N PHE A 113 21.26 -17.23 0.21
CA PHE A 113 21.86 -16.03 0.78
C PHE A 113 22.22 -16.27 2.25
N LYS A 114 23.45 -15.92 2.65
CA LYS A 114 23.98 -16.01 4.02
C LYS A 114 23.37 -14.92 4.92
N SER A 115 22.06 -14.93 5.07
CA SER A 115 21.35 -13.86 5.81
C SER A 115 21.56 -13.96 7.32
N LYS A 116 21.85 -15.16 7.85
CA LYS A 116 22.16 -15.36 9.28
C LYS A 116 23.38 -14.56 9.72
N GLU A 117 24.43 -14.51 8.90
CA GLU A 117 25.63 -13.71 9.16
C GLU A 117 25.36 -12.20 9.20
N ARG A 118 24.17 -11.78 8.75
CA ARG A 118 23.75 -10.37 8.59
C ARG A 118 22.52 -9.99 9.40
N GLY A 119 22.24 -10.75 10.47
CA GLY A 119 21.20 -10.41 11.44
C GLY A 119 19.82 -11.02 11.21
N ASP A 120 19.66 -11.93 10.24
CA ASP A 120 18.45 -12.77 10.13
C ASP A 120 18.57 -14.03 11.03
N GLU A 121 17.46 -14.68 11.32
CA GLU A 121 17.43 -15.91 12.12
C GLU A 121 18.07 -17.11 11.39
N LYS A 122 17.97 -17.16 10.08
CA LYS A 122 18.48 -18.24 9.22
C LYS A 122 18.78 -17.75 7.80
N ASP A 123 19.57 -18.54 7.07
CA ASP A 123 19.83 -18.29 5.66
C ASP A 123 18.58 -18.45 4.80
N ARG A 124 18.55 -17.78 3.66
CA ARG A 124 17.37 -17.68 2.80
C ARG A 124 17.66 -18.08 1.37
N VAL A 125 16.75 -18.83 0.79
CA VAL A 125 16.81 -19.18 -0.63
C VAL A 125 16.56 -17.94 -1.49
N LEU A 126 17.44 -17.71 -2.45
CA LEU A 126 17.28 -16.71 -3.52
C LEU A 126 16.65 -17.33 -4.76
N ILE A 127 17.23 -18.46 -5.20
CA ILE A 127 16.76 -19.20 -6.37
C ILE A 127 16.54 -20.65 -5.93
N ARG A 128 15.36 -21.18 -6.25
CA ARG A 128 14.98 -22.56 -5.91
C ARG A 128 15.69 -23.57 -6.83
N ASP A 129 15.59 -24.84 -6.49
CA ASP A 129 16.07 -26.00 -7.24
C ASP A 129 15.51 -26.08 -8.68
N ASN A 130 14.30 -25.57 -8.90
CA ASN A 130 13.66 -25.45 -10.21
C ASN A 130 14.07 -24.19 -10.99
N ASN A 131 15.09 -23.47 -10.52
CA ASN A 131 15.57 -22.18 -11.04
C ASN A 131 14.59 -20.98 -10.91
N ASP A 132 13.50 -21.13 -10.17
CA ASP A 132 12.59 -20.02 -9.93
C ASP A 132 13.11 -19.09 -8.83
N PRO A 133 13.09 -17.77 -9.04
CA PRO A 133 13.42 -16.82 -7.99
C PRO A 133 12.39 -16.85 -6.87
N THR A 134 12.84 -16.57 -5.66
CA THR A 134 11.96 -16.35 -4.52
C THR A 134 11.50 -14.89 -4.47
N TYR A 135 10.39 -14.63 -3.79
CA TYR A 135 9.96 -13.24 -3.51
C TYR A 135 11.05 -12.43 -2.82
N PHE A 136 11.86 -13.05 -1.96
CA PHE A 136 12.97 -12.38 -1.30
C PHE A 136 14.03 -11.89 -2.31
N ALA A 137 14.38 -12.69 -3.29
CA ALA A 137 15.32 -12.31 -4.33
C ALA A 137 14.80 -11.16 -5.20
N SER A 138 13.52 -11.20 -5.56
CA SER A 138 12.84 -10.08 -6.26
C SER A 138 12.87 -8.80 -5.43
N ASP A 139 12.59 -8.91 -4.13
CA ASP A 139 12.59 -7.77 -3.21
C ASP A 139 13.98 -7.15 -3.06
N VAL A 140 15.04 -7.96 -3.00
CA VAL A 140 16.42 -7.45 -2.97
C VAL A 140 16.72 -6.66 -4.24
N ALA A 141 16.34 -7.18 -5.42
CA ALA A 141 16.50 -6.49 -6.69
C ALA A 141 15.68 -5.19 -6.75
N TYR A 142 14.46 -5.20 -6.22
CA TYR A 142 13.62 -4.00 -6.15
C TYR A 142 14.20 -2.93 -5.21
N HIS A 143 14.77 -3.33 -4.08
CA HIS A 143 15.41 -2.38 -3.16
C HIS A 143 16.68 -1.80 -3.77
N LYS A 144 17.49 -2.61 -4.46
CA LYS A 144 18.62 -2.07 -5.25
C LYS A 144 18.16 -1.04 -6.26
N PHE A 145 17.07 -1.30 -6.98
CA PHE A 145 16.46 -0.34 -7.91
C PHE A 145 16.08 0.98 -7.21
N LYS A 146 15.55 0.92 -5.98
CA LYS A 146 15.24 2.13 -5.20
C LYS A 146 16.52 2.94 -4.90
N PHE A 147 17.60 2.27 -4.50
CA PHE A 147 18.89 2.92 -4.25
C PHE A 147 19.48 3.56 -5.52
N ASP A 148 19.33 2.90 -6.67
CA ASP A 148 19.84 3.39 -7.95
C ASP A 148 19.14 4.70 -8.39
N ARG A 149 17.96 5.00 -7.85
CA ARG A 149 17.22 6.27 -8.04
C ARG A 149 17.85 7.44 -7.28
N LYS A 150 18.84 7.20 -6.42
CA LYS A 150 19.63 8.21 -5.69
C LYS A 150 18.82 9.17 -4.83
N PHE A 151 17.82 8.64 -4.12
CA PHE A 151 17.15 9.38 -3.06
C PHE A 151 18.01 9.41 -1.80
N ASP A 152 17.95 10.50 -1.05
CA ASP A 152 18.68 10.67 0.21
C ASP A 152 18.13 9.78 1.33
N ARG A 153 16.85 9.46 1.27
CA ARG A 153 16.14 8.60 2.22
C ARG A 153 15.23 7.63 1.49
N LEU A 154 15.22 6.39 1.92
CA LEU A 154 14.32 5.36 1.45
C LEU A 154 13.42 4.92 2.60
N VAL A 155 12.12 4.99 2.42
CA VAL A 155 11.14 4.63 3.45
C VAL A 155 10.24 3.52 2.91
N ASN A 156 10.24 2.37 3.58
CA ASN A 156 9.25 1.33 3.36
C ASN A 156 8.10 1.45 4.36
N ILE A 157 6.88 1.27 3.89
CA ILE A 157 5.69 1.19 4.74
C ILE A 157 5.18 -0.24 4.64
N TRP A 158 5.29 -0.99 5.73
CA TRP A 158 4.96 -2.42 5.79
C TRP A 158 3.96 -2.74 6.89
N GLY A 159 3.18 -3.80 6.72
CA GLY A 159 2.35 -4.37 7.78
C GLY A 159 3.19 -5.01 8.89
N ALA A 160 2.60 -5.16 10.06
CA ALA A 160 3.27 -5.71 11.25
C ALA A 160 3.78 -7.14 11.06
N ASP A 161 3.18 -7.90 10.17
CA ASP A 161 3.60 -9.25 9.76
C ASP A 161 4.98 -9.28 9.07
N HIS A 162 5.45 -8.14 8.57
CA HIS A 162 6.77 -8.00 7.94
C HIS A 162 7.88 -7.55 8.89
N HIS A 163 7.64 -7.42 10.20
CA HIS A 163 8.65 -6.93 11.15
C HIS A 163 9.97 -7.75 11.10
N GLY A 164 9.89 -9.07 11.09
CA GLY A 164 11.04 -9.96 10.98
C GLY A 164 11.77 -9.94 9.63
N TYR A 165 11.21 -9.23 8.65
CA TYR A 165 11.79 -9.11 7.30
C TYR A 165 12.81 -7.96 7.20
N ILE A 166 12.78 -6.99 8.13
CA ILE A 166 13.63 -5.80 8.12
C ILE A 166 15.14 -6.15 8.14
N PRO A 167 15.64 -6.94 9.12
CA PRO A 167 17.06 -7.26 9.16
C PRO A 167 17.51 -8.03 7.93
N ARG A 168 16.65 -8.88 7.37
CA ARG A 168 16.92 -9.65 6.13
C ARG A 168 17.21 -8.74 4.94
N ILE A 169 16.34 -7.76 4.68
CA ILE A 169 16.52 -6.82 3.56
C ILE A 169 17.71 -5.90 3.81
N LYS A 170 17.89 -5.36 5.00
CA LYS A 170 19.05 -4.54 5.33
C LYS A 170 20.35 -5.31 5.14
N GLY A 171 20.44 -6.54 5.64
CA GLY A 171 21.59 -7.40 5.44
C GLY A 171 21.89 -7.71 3.97
N ALA A 172 20.86 -7.87 3.14
CA ALA A 172 21.05 -8.07 1.70
C ALA A 172 21.56 -6.80 1.00
N LEU A 173 21.08 -5.62 1.40
CA LEU A 173 21.58 -4.34 0.90
C LEU A 173 23.04 -4.12 1.26
N ASP A 174 23.44 -4.41 2.50
CA ASP A 174 24.83 -4.34 2.94
C ASP A 174 25.72 -5.33 2.15
N ALA A 175 25.19 -6.52 1.85
CA ALA A 175 25.88 -7.50 1.01
C ALA A 175 26.09 -7.03 -0.43
N LEU A 176 25.22 -6.16 -0.93
CA LEU A 176 25.37 -5.50 -2.24
C LEU A 176 26.33 -4.30 -2.20
N GLY A 177 26.90 -3.95 -1.03
CA GLY A 177 27.74 -2.77 -0.85
C GLY A 177 26.94 -1.47 -0.72
N LEU A 178 25.63 -1.58 -0.47
CA LEU A 178 24.73 -0.46 -0.19
C LEU A 178 24.67 -0.23 1.32
N LYS A 179 24.21 0.96 1.73
CA LYS A 179 24.01 1.25 3.16
C LYS A 179 22.61 0.88 3.58
N GLY A 180 22.40 -0.34 4.12
CA GLY A 180 21.11 -0.82 4.56
C GLY A 180 20.42 0.10 5.59
N ASP A 181 21.19 0.84 6.38
CA ASP A 181 20.66 1.79 7.36
C ASP A 181 19.98 3.03 6.76
N LEU A 182 20.23 3.33 5.48
CA LEU A 182 19.48 4.37 4.75
C LEU A 182 18.04 3.93 4.45
N LEU A 183 17.74 2.63 4.60
CA LEU A 183 16.39 2.13 4.49
C LEU A 183 15.69 2.24 5.85
N GLU A 184 14.78 3.20 5.95
CA GLU A 184 13.84 3.32 7.07
C GLU A 184 12.62 2.42 6.83
N THR A 185 12.07 1.86 7.89
CA THR A 185 10.85 1.05 7.78
C THR A 185 9.82 1.54 8.79
N ILE A 186 8.66 1.91 8.31
CA ILE A 186 7.49 2.24 9.12
C ILE A 186 6.60 1.01 9.16
N ILE A 187 6.42 0.47 10.36
CA ILE A 187 5.54 -0.68 10.58
C ILE A 187 4.14 -0.19 10.95
N ILE A 188 3.16 -0.61 10.16
CA ILE A 188 1.75 -0.28 10.38
C ILE A 188 1.07 -1.48 11.04
N GLN A 189 0.43 -1.24 12.18
CA GLN A 189 -0.33 -2.25 12.91
C GLN A 189 -1.67 -2.56 12.22
N PHE A 190 -2.25 -3.70 12.58
CA PHE A 190 -3.52 -4.13 12.02
C PHE A 190 -4.64 -3.17 12.36
N VAL A 191 -5.56 -2.99 11.40
CA VAL A 191 -6.81 -2.28 11.58
C VAL A 191 -7.92 -3.30 11.70
N SER A 192 -8.70 -3.22 12.78
CA SER A 192 -9.95 -3.95 12.95
C SER A 192 -11.13 -3.01 12.81
N LEU A 193 -12.24 -3.49 12.24
CA LEU A 193 -13.50 -2.76 12.20
C LEU A 193 -14.39 -3.20 13.35
N ASN A 194 -14.98 -2.22 14.03
CA ASN A 194 -15.96 -2.44 15.08
C ASN A 194 -17.32 -1.94 14.61
N ARG A 195 -18.34 -2.83 14.69
CA ARG A 195 -19.74 -2.51 14.41
C ARG A 195 -20.60 -2.92 15.59
N SER A 196 -21.34 -1.98 16.14
CA SER A 196 -22.25 -2.22 17.28
C SER A 196 -21.54 -2.92 18.45
N GLY A 197 -20.32 -2.51 18.75
CA GLY A 197 -19.49 -3.08 19.84
C GLY A 197 -18.92 -4.48 19.56
N LYS A 198 -18.99 -4.95 18.31
CA LYS A 198 -18.42 -6.25 17.90
C LYS A 198 -17.39 -6.06 16.82
N THR A 199 -16.24 -6.72 16.97
CA THR A 199 -15.21 -6.75 15.93
C THR A 199 -15.71 -7.56 14.74
N VAL A 200 -15.67 -6.94 13.53
CA VAL A 200 -15.97 -7.63 12.28
C VAL A 200 -14.80 -8.56 11.95
N SER A 201 -15.10 -9.87 11.85
CA SER A 201 -14.10 -10.84 11.41
C SER A 201 -13.84 -10.64 9.91
N MET A 202 -12.56 -10.48 9.55
CA MET A 202 -12.15 -10.31 8.16
C MET A 202 -11.19 -11.44 7.75
N SER A 203 -11.42 -12.03 6.58
CA SER A 203 -10.57 -13.06 6.02
C SER A 203 -10.48 -12.92 4.51
N THR A 204 -9.34 -12.48 4.01
CA THR A 204 -9.07 -12.36 2.57
C THR A 204 -9.17 -13.72 1.86
N ARG A 205 -8.77 -14.81 2.54
CA ARG A 205 -8.84 -16.17 1.99
C ARG A 205 -10.27 -16.66 1.80
N LYS A 206 -11.21 -16.19 2.64
CA LYS A 206 -12.65 -16.53 2.53
C LYS A 206 -13.43 -15.53 1.69
N GLY A 207 -12.78 -14.44 1.24
CA GLY A 207 -13.45 -13.34 0.53
C GLY A 207 -14.36 -12.49 1.42
N ASP A 208 -14.24 -12.63 2.74
CA ASP A 208 -15.03 -11.91 3.74
C ASP A 208 -14.17 -10.79 4.34
N PHE A 209 -14.20 -9.64 3.69
CA PHE A 209 -13.47 -8.45 4.12
C PHE A 209 -14.21 -7.19 3.67
N VAL A 210 -14.05 -6.11 4.41
CA VAL A 210 -14.54 -4.78 4.04
C VAL A 210 -13.42 -4.04 3.32
N SER A 211 -13.66 -3.67 2.08
CA SER A 211 -12.69 -2.91 1.28
C SER A 211 -12.60 -1.45 1.75
N LEU A 212 -11.47 -0.80 1.45
CA LEU A 212 -11.31 0.64 1.69
C LEU A 212 -12.38 1.46 0.97
N ASN A 213 -12.78 1.05 -0.24
CA ASN A 213 -13.83 1.74 -0.97
C ASN A 213 -15.18 1.66 -0.26
N GLU A 214 -15.58 0.49 0.23
CA GLU A 214 -16.83 0.31 1.00
C GLU A 214 -16.81 1.14 2.27
N LEU A 215 -15.69 1.18 3.00
CA LEU A 215 -15.57 2.01 4.19
C LEU A 215 -15.73 3.51 3.85
N ILE A 216 -15.08 3.98 2.78
CA ILE A 216 -15.21 5.38 2.35
C ILE A 216 -16.64 5.70 1.93
N ASP A 217 -17.32 4.78 1.25
CA ASP A 217 -18.71 4.99 0.81
C ASP A 217 -19.68 5.04 2.01
N GLU A 218 -19.37 4.33 3.09
CA GLU A 218 -20.20 4.28 4.28
C GLU A 218 -20.01 5.48 5.21
N VAL A 219 -18.77 5.78 5.60
CA VAL A 219 -18.48 6.80 6.62
C VAL A 219 -17.99 8.13 6.05
N GLY A 220 -17.71 8.18 4.76
CA GLY A 220 -17.15 9.33 4.08
C GLY A 220 -15.61 9.40 4.20
N ILE A 221 -15.00 10.13 3.26
CA ILE A 221 -13.56 10.22 3.15
C ILE A 221 -12.91 10.94 4.33
N ASP A 222 -13.51 12.03 4.82
CA ASP A 222 -12.90 12.84 5.87
C ASP A 222 -12.85 12.06 7.19
N ALA A 223 -13.94 11.35 7.54
CA ALA A 223 -13.98 10.49 8.71
C ALA A 223 -12.99 9.33 8.56
N SER A 224 -12.98 8.63 7.42
CA SER A 224 -12.03 7.55 7.18
C SER A 224 -10.59 8.02 7.39
N ARG A 225 -10.17 9.10 6.72
CA ARG A 225 -8.80 9.63 6.84
C ARG A 225 -8.45 10.07 8.25
N PHE A 226 -9.37 10.78 8.91
CA PHE A 226 -9.12 11.28 10.26
C PHE A 226 -8.86 10.14 11.25
N PHE A 227 -9.74 9.13 11.27
CA PHE A 227 -9.59 8.00 12.20
C PHE A 227 -8.32 7.18 11.93
N PHE A 228 -7.94 6.99 10.66
CA PHE A 228 -6.66 6.34 10.33
C PHE A 228 -5.46 7.14 10.82
N LEU A 229 -5.49 8.48 10.73
CA LEU A 229 -4.40 9.36 11.14
C LEU A 229 -4.38 9.69 12.63
N ALA A 230 -5.49 9.46 13.34
CA ALA A 230 -5.60 9.70 14.78
C ALA A 230 -4.80 8.74 15.65
N ARG A 231 -4.25 7.67 15.05
CA ARG A 231 -3.39 6.69 15.72
C ARG A 231 -1.98 6.74 15.16
N LYS A 232 -1.01 6.47 16.01
CA LYS A 232 0.38 6.27 15.56
C LYS A 232 0.49 4.97 14.76
N SER A 233 1.44 4.90 13.84
CA SER A 233 1.66 3.75 12.96
C SER A 233 1.91 2.44 13.72
N ASP A 234 2.54 2.51 14.88
CA ASP A 234 2.89 1.38 15.75
C ASP A 234 1.74 0.93 16.69
N GLN A 235 0.59 1.60 16.64
CA GLN A 235 -0.59 1.29 17.45
C GLN A 235 -1.68 0.64 16.60
N ALA A 236 -2.26 -0.46 17.11
CA ALA A 236 -3.44 -1.06 16.50
C ALA A 236 -4.62 -0.08 16.50
N LEU A 237 -5.36 -0.04 15.40
CA LEU A 237 -6.54 0.78 15.23
C LEU A 237 -7.80 -0.10 15.28
N GLU A 238 -8.68 0.17 16.23
CA GLU A 238 -10.06 -0.27 16.21
C GLU A 238 -10.91 0.84 15.60
N PHE A 239 -11.33 0.66 14.37
CA PHE A 239 -12.15 1.63 13.65
C PHE A 239 -13.62 1.42 14.03
N ASP A 240 -14.17 2.33 14.81
CA ASP A 240 -15.58 2.34 15.23
C ASP A 240 -16.43 3.04 14.15
N VAL A 241 -17.17 2.22 13.39
CA VAL A 241 -18.00 2.71 12.27
C VAL A 241 -19.16 3.57 12.78
N GLU A 242 -19.82 3.18 13.88
CA GLU A 242 -20.91 3.94 14.46
C GLU A 242 -20.45 5.31 14.96
N LEU A 243 -19.27 5.36 15.60
CA LEU A 243 -18.69 6.62 16.03
C LEU A 243 -18.38 7.53 14.82
N ALA A 244 -17.85 6.98 13.76
CA ALA A 244 -17.52 7.72 12.53
C ALA A 244 -18.78 8.28 11.82
N LEU A 245 -19.94 7.64 11.99
CA LEU A 245 -21.23 8.07 11.43
C LEU A 245 -21.98 9.08 12.31
N LYS A 246 -21.63 9.23 13.59
CA LYS A 246 -22.32 10.16 14.49
C LYS A 246 -22.18 11.60 14.04
N LYS A 247 -23.31 12.32 14.09
CA LYS A 247 -23.40 13.76 13.78
C LYS A 247 -23.56 14.60 15.06
N ASP A 248 -22.71 14.31 16.03
CA ASP A 248 -22.69 15.00 17.33
C ASP A 248 -21.27 15.24 17.83
N LYS A 249 -21.14 15.87 19.01
CA LYS A 249 -19.84 16.22 19.62
C LYS A 249 -18.93 15.02 19.97
N ASN A 250 -19.48 13.80 19.97
CA ASN A 250 -18.69 12.61 20.26
C ASN A 250 -17.87 12.17 19.03
N ASN A 251 -18.29 12.57 17.82
CA ASN A 251 -17.50 12.36 16.62
C ASN A 251 -16.54 13.55 16.42
N PRO A 252 -15.22 13.37 16.60
CA PRO A 252 -14.25 14.46 16.49
C PRO A 252 -14.25 15.11 15.09
N VAL A 253 -14.46 14.33 14.03
CA VAL A 253 -14.51 14.85 12.65
C VAL A 253 -15.69 15.78 12.48
N TYR A 254 -16.87 15.35 12.90
CA TYR A 254 -18.07 16.17 12.84
C TYR A 254 -17.91 17.46 13.65
N TYR A 255 -17.29 17.36 14.83
CA TYR A 255 -17.07 18.52 15.69
C TYR A 255 -16.13 19.54 15.04
N ILE A 256 -15.04 19.09 14.42
CA ILE A 256 -14.12 19.97 13.67
C ILE A 256 -14.83 20.59 12.46
N GLN A 257 -15.57 19.81 11.69
CA GLN A 257 -16.34 20.31 10.54
C GLN A 257 -17.41 21.33 10.97
N TYR A 258 -18.06 21.09 12.10
CA TYR A 258 -19.03 22.03 12.66
C TYR A 258 -18.37 23.36 13.07
N ALA A 259 -17.22 23.31 13.75
CA ALA A 259 -16.45 24.50 14.11
C ALA A 259 -16.04 25.31 12.86
N HIS A 260 -15.52 24.62 11.85
CA HIS A 260 -15.17 25.24 10.57
C HIS A 260 -16.37 25.90 9.88
N ALA A 261 -17.49 25.19 9.81
CA ALA A 261 -18.71 25.74 9.22
C ALA A 261 -19.22 27.01 9.95
N ARG A 262 -19.11 27.03 11.28
CA ARG A 262 -19.44 28.23 12.08
C ARG A 262 -18.51 29.40 11.79
N ILE A 263 -17.20 29.16 11.71
CA ILE A 263 -16.23 30.19 11.35
C ILE A 263 -16.53 30.74 9.96
N CYS A 264 -16.75 29.88 8.98
CA CYS A 264 -17.12 30.32 7.63
C CYS A 264 -18.43 31.13 7.61
N SER A 265 -19.42 30.75 8.42
CA SER A 265 -20.68 31.49 8.52
C SER A 265 -20.47 32.85 9.18
N LEU A 266 -19.62 32.94 10.19
CA LEU A 266 -19.26 34.19 10.83
C LEU A 266 -18.57 35.15 9.82
N LEU A 267 -17.59 34.66 9.08
CA LEU A 267 -16.89 35.46 8.08
C LEU A 267 -17.82 35.99 7.00
N LYS A 268 -18.75 35.16 6.52
CA LYS A 268 -19.81 35.60 5.57
C LYS A 268 -20.74 36.68 6.16
N GLU A 269 -21.03 36.60 7.45
CA GLU A 269 -21.87 37.61 8.11
C GLU A 269 -21.10 38.91 8.32
N VAL A 270 -19.80 38.86 8.57
CA VAL A 270 -18.92 40.04 8.64
C VAL A 270 -18.90 40.76 7.29
N GLU A 271 -18.74 40.04 6.19
CA GLU A 271 -18.78 40.58 4.82
C GLU A 271 -20.12 41.26 4.51
N LYS A 272 -21.25 40.61 4.89
CA LYS A 272 -22.61 41.19 4.68
C LYS A 272 -22.84 42.50 5.45
N ARG A 273 -22.10 42.73 6.51
CA ARG A 273 -22.20 43.94 7.32
C ARG A 273 -21.18 45.01 6.92
N ASP A 274 -20.55 44.84 5.75
CA ASP A 274 -19.53 45.76 5.21
C ASP A 274 -18.28 45.95 6.11
N PHE A 275 -18.01 44.95 7.00
CA PHE A 275 -16.74 44.96 7.72
C PHE A 275 -15.63 44.37 6.84
N VAL A 276 -14.55 45.11 6.72
CA VAL A 276 -13.35 44.69 6.01
C VAL A 276 -12.43 43.95 6.99
N ILE A 277 -12.09 42.70 6.70
CA ILE A 277 -11.08 41.95 7.44
C ILE A 277 -9.71 42.32 6.88
N ASP A 278 -8.96 43.15 7.61
CA ASP A 278 -7.60 43.53 7.29
C ASP A 278 -6.61 42.66 8.08
N SER A 279 -6.13 41.58 7.45
CA SER A 279 -5.21 40.62 8.07
C SER A 279 -3.85 41.24 8.42
N GLU A 280 -3.36 42.20 7.64
CA GLU A 280 -2.08 42.88 7.92
C GLU A 280 -2.18 43.77 9.16
N ASN A 281 -3.27 44.54 9.25
CA ASN A 281 -3.53 45.37 10.42
C ASN A 281 -3.82 44.52 11.66
N GLY A 282 -4.54 43.36 11.49
CA GLY A 282 -4.77 42.41 12.54
C GLY A 282 -3.46 41.88 13.13
N LEU A 283 -2.50 41.48 12.29
CA LEU A 283 -1.20 40.96 12.72
C LEU A 283 -0.37 42.03 13.47
N LYS A 284 -0.47 43.30 13.07
CA LYS A 284 0.21 44.42 13.77
C LYS A 284 -0.37 44.71 15.15
N ASN A 285 -1.59 44.30 15.41
CA ASN A 285 -2.34 44.59 16.63
C ASN A 285 -2.59 43.32 17.50
N LEU A 286 -1.80 42.29 17.36
CA LEU A 286 -1.92 41.05 18.18
C LEU A 286 -1.80 41.33 19.68
N ASN A 287 -1.10 42.40 20.07
CA ASN A 287 -0.99 42.82 21.45
C ASN A 287 -2.33 43.25 22.08
N LEU A 288 -3.35 43.52 21.30
CA LEU A 288 -4.70 43.81 21.78
C LEU A 288 -5.48 42.57 22.18
N ILE A 289 -5.00 41.38 21.82
CA ILE A 289 -5.59 40.12 22.22
C ILE A 289 -5.12 39.77 23.62
N THR A 290 -6.01 39.93 24.59
CA THR A 290 -5.72 39.77 26.03
C THR A 290 -6.57 38.69 26.70
N GLY A 291 -7.53 38.11 25.99
CA GLY A 291 -8.37 37.05 26.51
C GLY A 291 -7.61 35.70 26.67
N GLU A 292 -7.79 35.02 27.77
CA GLU A 292 -7.10 33.75 28.05
C GLU A 292 -7.39 32.68 27.00
N GLN A 293 -8.60 32.65 26.48
CA GLN A 293 -9.01 31.66 25.46
C GLN A 293 -8.36 31.92 24.11
N GLU A 294 -8.29 33.19 23.69
CA GLU A 294 -7.64 33.62 22.46
C GLU A 294 -6.14 33.37 22.53
N LEU A 295 -5.50 33.69 23.65
CA LEU A 295 -4.07 33.44 23.87
C LEU A 295 -3.75 31.95 23.92
N SER A 296 -4.62 31.14 24.52
CA SER A 296 -4.48 29.68 24.49
C SER A 296 -4.54 29.13 23.09
N LEU A 297 -5.49 29.62 22.26
CA LEU A 297 -5.61 29.18 20.86
C LEU A 297 -4.37 29.55 20.05
N ILE A 298 -3.83 30.77 20.22
CA ILE A 298 -2.61 31.22 19.53
C ILE A 298 -1.40 30.35 19.88
N ASN A 299 -1.30 29.91 21.14
CA ASN A 299 -0.21 29.06 21.61
C ASN A 299 -0.31 27.60 21.11
N GLU A 300 -1.47 27.14 20.69
CA GLU A 300 -1.70 25.80 20.14
C GLU A 300 -1.46 25.73 18.62
N ILE A 301 -1.43 26.85 17.92
CA ILE A 301 -1.18 26.97 16.46
C ILE A 301 0.32 27.17 16.17
#